data_ce90d9e661b6a49f1c9762d778fcec7d
#
_entry.id   ce90d9e661b6a49f1c9762d778fcec7d
#
_cell.length_a   1.000
_cell.length_b   1.000
_cell.length_c   1.000
_cell.angle_alpha   90.00
_cell.angle_beta   90.00
_cell.angle_gamma   90.00
#
_symmetry.space_group_name_H-M   'P 1'
#
loop_
_entity.id
_entity.type
_entity.pdbx_description
1 polymer ?
#
loop_
_entity_poly.entity_id
_entity_poly.type
_entity_poly.pdbx_seq_one_letter_code
_entity_poly.pdbx_strand_id
1 'polypeptide(L)'
;MKTGGKIKKVHVVFLLVAAAFFFLSTAAAAGSSPRHTAARTGKPVLVMIHGMFVGPWCWDAYRGYFEKQGYRVITPTLRHHDLPLSAPPPAELMKTGIADYVADVEKEILATNDKPIVIGHSMGGLIAQLLAAKGLARAAVLIAPAVPRGISPLSWTGIKSAWMNRQRLGHWREPLRPTFAGAAYSSLHLLAPEERERVFGRFTYESPRAAGEISFWFFDRQRSTAVDGDRITCPVLTIAAAEDRLVPPSIVRKIHDKYRHVSTYREFNNHAHFIIAELGWEKVAREIEIWLREKTGDGQ
;
A
#
# COMPACT_ATOMS: atom_id res chain seq x y z
N MET A 1 41.12 16.80 -66.07
CA MET A 1 41.69 15.44 -66.25
C MET A 1 40.85 14.52 -65.43
N LYS A 2 39.98 13.74 -66.04
CA LYS A 2 40.06 12.27 -66.25
C LYS A 2 40.07 11.56 -64.92
N THR A 3 39.21 10.60 -64.53
CA THR A 3 38.38 9.59 -65.18
C THR A 3 37.60 8.99 -64.06
N GLY A 4 36.34 8.63 -64.07
CA GLY A 4 35.68 7.66 -64.94
C GLY A 4 35.73 6.27 -64.34
N GLY A 5 34.63 5.74 -63.83
CA GLY A 5 34.53 4.35 -63.41
C GLY A 5 33.10 3.92 -63.05
N LYS A 6 32.37 3.57 -64.08
CA LYS A 6 31.07 2.84 -64.05
C LYS A 6 31.28 1.40 -63.64
N ILE A 7 30.12 0.74 -63.37
CA ILE A 7 29.84 -0.71 -63.61
C ILE A 7 29.51 -1.43 -62.28
N LYS A 8 28.52 -2.28 -62.12
CA LYS A 8 27.48 -2.91 -62.95
C LYS A 8 26.42 -3.49 -62.01
N LYS A 9 25.18 -3.49 -62.47
CA LYS A 9 24.09 -4.33 -61.97
C LYS A 9 24.37 -5.78 -62.27
N VAL A 10 24.15 -6.66 -61.31
CA VAL A 10 23.97 -8.11 -61.59
C VAL A 10 22.65 -8.51 -60.97
N HIS A 11 21.70 -8.81 -61.85
CA HIS A 11 20.47 -9.51 -61.53
C HIS A 11 20.80 -11.00 -61.55
N VAL A 12 20.38 -11.70 -60.48
CA VAL A 12 20.28 -13.15 -60.55
C VAL A 12 18.87 -13.55 -60.16
N VAL A 13 18.16 -13.96 -61.19
CA VAL A 13 16.87 -14.64 -61.11
C VAL A 13 17.18 -16.09 -60.83
N PHE A 14 16.57 -16.71 -59.84
CA PHE A 14 16.47 -18.16 -59.73
C PHE A 14 15.04 -18.61 -59.48
N LEU A 15 14.66 -19.53 -60.35
CA LEU A 15 13.35 -20.10 -60.60
C LEU A 15 12.83 -20.94 -59.39
N LEU A 16 11.51 -20.94 -59.34
CA LEU A 16 10.59 -21.85 -58.65
C LEU A 16 10.93 -23.36 -58.87
N VAL A 17 10.86 -24.12 -57.75
CA VAL A 17 10.42 -25.53 -57.82
C VAL A 17 9.40 -25.72 -56.69
N ALA A 18 8.18 -25.95 -57.12
CA ALA A 18 7.08 -26.38 -56.28
C ALA A 18 7.20 -27.89 -56.00
N ALA A 19 7.22 -28.28 -54.74
CA ALA A 19 6.96 -29.67 -54.33
C ALA A 19 5.83 -29.64 -53.28
N ALA A 20 4.63 -29.99 -53.73
CA ALA A 20 3.48 -30.19 -52.89
C ALA A 20 3.66 -31.50 -52.12
N PHE A 21 3.80 -31.43 -50.79
CA PHE A 21 3.58 -32.56 -49.92
C PHE A 21 2.31 -32.28 -49.11
N PHE A 22 1.24 -33.00 -49.51
CA PHE A 22 0.03 -33.10 -48.71
C PHE A 22 0.35 -33.99 -47.49
N PHE A 23 0.53 -33.33 -46.33
CA PHE A 23 0.38 -34.01 -45.04
C PHE A 23 -0.98 -33.63 -44.46
N LEU A 24 -1.90 -34.60 -44.53
CA LEU A 24 -3.08 -34.57 -43.67
C LEU A 24 -2.63 -34.61 -42.20
N SER A 25 -2.57 -33.46 -41.56
CA SER A 25 -2.42 -33.36 -40.12
C SER A 25 -3.83 -33.24 -39.54
N THR A 26 -4.33 -34.30 -38.97
CA THR A 26 -5.51 -34.28 -38.11
C THR A 26 -5.18 -33.41 -36.91
N ALA A 27 -5.66 -32.16 -36.92
CA ALA A 27 -5.64 -31.34 -35.78
C ALA A 27 -6.61 -31.92 -34.75
N ALA A 28 -6.06 -32.67 -33.78
CA ALA A 28 -6.75 -32.95 -32.54
C ALA A 28 -6.99 -31.59 -31.87
N ALA A 29 -8.23 -31.16 -31.87
CA ALA A 29 -8.67 -30.02 -31.05
C ALA A 29 -8.38 -30.39 -29.59
N ALA A 30 -7.27 -29.89 -29.05
CA ALA A 30 -7.01 -29.88 -27.63
C ALA A 30 -8.07 -28.97 -27.02
N GLY A 31 -9.19 -29.54 -26.59
CA GLY A 31 -10.16 -28.91 -25.79
C GLY A 31 -9.44 -28.34 -24.56
N SER A 32 -9.33 -27.00 -24.47
CA SER A 32 -8.97 -26.32 -23.25
C SER A 32 -10.07 -26.62 -22.24
N SER A 33 -9.84 -27.66 -21.44
CA SER A 33 -10.66 -27.86 -20.24
C SER A 33 -10.67 -26.55 -19.46
N PRO A 34 -11.85 -26.00 -19.12
CA PRO A 34 -11.89 -24.90 -18.18
C PRO A 34 -11.18 -25.37 -16.93
N ARG A 35 -10.10 -24.68 -16.53
CA ARG A 35 -9.51 -24.89 -15.22
C ARG A 35 -10.62 -24.65 -14.22
N HIS A 36 -11.23 -25.73 -13.73
CA HIS A 36 -12.04 -25.67 -12.52
C HIS A 36 -11.11 -25.11 -11.44
N THR A 37 -11.19 -23.82 -11.21
CA THR A 37 -10.73 -23.24 -9.96
C THR A 37 -11.61 -23.88 -8.89
N ALA A 38 -11.06 -24.90 -8.24
CA ALA A 38 -11.71 -25.50 -7.08
C ALA A 38 -12.10 -24.35 -6.16
N ALA A 39 -13.39 -24.27 -5.83
CA ALA A 39 -13.90 -23.26 -4.90
C ALA A 39 -13.08 -23.39 -3.62
N ARG A 40 -12.33 -22.35 -3.27
CA ARG A 40 -11.48 -22.36 -2.07
C ARG A 40 -12.39 -22.42 -0.85
N THR A 41 -12.29 -23.51 -0.11
CA THR A 41 -13.00 -23.72 1.16
C THR A 41 -12.28 -22.96 2.27
N GLY A 42 -12.40 -21.61 2.28
CA GLY A 42 -11.80 -20.80 3.34
C GLY A 42 -11.84 -19.31 3.01
N LYS A 43 -11.87 -18.48 4.06
CA LYS A 43 -11.81 -17.03 3.91
C LYS A 43 -10.49 -16.60 3.28
N PRO A 44 -10.47 -15.48 2.54
CA PRO A 44 -9.25 -14.95 1.91
C PRO A 44 -8.22 -14.56 2.95
N VAL A 45 -6.97 -14.46 2.52
CA VAL A 45 -5.88 -13.94 3.34
C VAL A 45 -6.06 -12.43 3.53
N LEU A 46 -5.88 -11.94 4.75
CA LEU A 46 -5.73 -10.53 5.07
C LEU A 46 -4.25 -10.18 5.18
N VAL A 47 -3.79 -9.18 4.44
CA VAL A 47 -2.46 -8.60 4.57
C VAL A 47 -2.61 -7.22 5.17
N MET A 48 -2.13 -7.03 6.42
CA MET A 48 -2.28 -5.79 7.18
C MET A 48 -0.95 -5.04 7.24
N ILE A 49 -0.89 -3.86 6.60
CA ILE A 49 0.32 -3.07 6.39
C ILE A 49 0.32 -1.90 7.37
N HIS A 50 1.36 -1.81 8.20
CA HIS A 50 1.50 -0.76 9.20
C HIS A 50 1.95 0.58 8.61
N GLY A 51 1.81 1.66 9.40
CA GLY A 51 2.24 3.01 9.06
C GLY A 51 3.70 3.31 9.42
N MET A 52 4.06 4.60 9.31
CA MET A 52 5.38 5.10 9.75
C MET A 52 5.58 4.92 11.25
N PHE A 53 6.82 4.75 11.65
CA PHE A 53 7.29 4.70 13.06
C PHE A 53 6.78 3.53 13.88
N VAL A 54 5.94 2.67 13.33
CA VAL A 54 5.40 1.48 14.01
C VAL A 54 5.80 0.20 13.28
N GLY A 55 5.60 -0.94 13.90
CA GLY A 55 5.82 -2.25 13.31
C GLY A 55 4.52 -3.06 13.27
N PRO A 56 4.60 -4.35 12.89
CA PRO A 56 3.43 -5.24 12.77
C PRO A 56 2.62 -5.39 14.06
N TRP A 57 3.22 -5.11 15.20
CA TRP A 57 2.58 -5.14 16.51
C TRP A 57 1.35 -4.23 16.63
N CYS A 58 1.26 -3.17 15.84
CA CYS A 58 0.11 -2.26 15.87
C CYS A 58 -1.18 -2.95 15.39
N TRP A 59 -1.05 -4.10 14.76
CA TRP A 59 -2.14 -4.93 14.28
C TRP A 59 -2.54 -6.07 15.22
N ASP A 60 -1.89 -6.24 16.39
CA ASP A 60 -2.12 -7.40 17.27
C ASP A 60 -3.60 -7.57 17.63
N ALA A 61 -4.31 -6.47 17.94
CA ALA A 61 -5.74 -6.49 18.26
C ALA A 61 -6.59 -6.88 17.04
N TYR A 62 -6.33 -6.27 15.87
CA TYR A 62 -7.02 -6.59 14.63
C TYR A 62 -6.75 -8.02 14.17
N ARG A 63 -5.49 -8.47 14.28
CA ARG A 63 -5.14 -9.87 13.97
C ARG A 63 -6.01 -10.82 14.79
N GLY A 64 -6.01 -10.66 16.11
CA GLY A 64 -6.81 -11.53 17.01
C GLY A 64 -8.31 -11.46 16.71
N TYR A 65 -8.82 -10.29 16.32
CA TYR A 65 -10.22 -10.14 15.91
C TYR A 65 -10.53 -10.94 14.63
N PHE A 66 -9.77 -10.73 13.55
CA PHE A 66 -10.04 -11.35 12.26
C PHE A 66 -9.71 -12.85 12.23
N GLU A 67 -8.70 -13.31 12.97
CA GLU A 67 -8.41 -14.75 13.14
C GLU A 67 -9.57 -15.49 13.81
N LYS A 68 -10.21 -14.89 14.83
CA LYS A 68 -11.45 -15.43 15.43
C LYS A 68 -12.62 -15.49 14.43
N GLN A 69 -12.62 -14.63 13.41
CA GLN A 69 -13.59 -14.68 12.32
C GLN A 69 -13.20 -15.68 11.21
N GLY A 70 -12.10 -16.42 11.37
CA GLY A 70 -11.64 -17.45 10.43
C GLY A 70 -10.79 -16.94 9.26
N TYR A 71 -10.31 -15.70 9.31
CA TYR A 71 -9.33 -15.21 8.33
C TYR A 71 -7.91 -15.66 8.66
N ARG A 72 -7.10 -15.91 7.64
CA ARG A 72 -5.65 -16.01 7.81
C ARG A 72 -5.06 -14.61 7.71
N VAL A 73 -4.38 -14.15 8.75
CA VAL A 73 -3.82 -12.79 8.81
C VAL A 73 -2.31 -12.83 8.65
N ILE A 74 -1.78 -11.97 7.78
CA ILE A 74 -0.35 -11.72 7.59
C ILE A 74 -0.12 -10.23 7.90
N THR A 75 0.87 -9.95 8.74
CA THR A 75 1.27 -8.58 9.10
C THR A 75 2.73 -8.39 8.72
N PRO A 76 3.03 -8.02 7.46
CA PRO A 76 4.40 -7.80 7.01
C PRO A 76 5.12 -6.79 7.89
N THR A 77 6.38 -7.07 8.19
CA THR A 77 7.29 -6.07 8.75
C THR A 77 7.93 -5.32 7.58
N LEU A 78 7.64 -4.04 7.44
CA LEU A 78 8.36 -3.22 6.46
C LEU A 78 9.84 -3.19 6.84
N ARG A 79 10.74 -3.23 5.84
CA ARG A 79 12.19 -3.33 6.08
C ARG A 79 12.64 -2.28 7.10
N HIS A 80 13.49 -2.71 8.05
CA HIS A 80 14.04 -1.89 9.12
C HIS A 80 13.04 -1.43 10.21
N HIS A 81 11.80 -1.92 10.21
CA HIS A 81 10.80 -1.62 11.24
C HIS A 81 10.72 -2.69 12.35
N ASP A 82 11.63 -3.64 12.37
CA ASP A 82 11.82 -4.66 13.40
C ASP A 82 12.81 -4.23 14.49
N LEU A 83 13.45 -3.08 14.32
CA LEU A 83 14.48 -2.60 15.24
C LEU A 83 13.89 -1.70 16.33
N PRO A 84 14.24 -1.92 17.61
CA PRO A 84 13.82 -1.04 18.69
C PRO A 84 14.54 0.31 18.59
N LEU A 85 13.94 1.37 19.15
CA LEU A 85 14.54 2.71 19.18
C LEU A 85 15.87 2.79 19.94
N SER A 86 16.21 1.79 20.75
CA SER A 86 17.50 1.66 21.44
C SER A 86 18.61 1.15 20.53
N ALA A 87 18.27 0.49 19.41
CA ALA A 87 19.24 0.08 18.41
C ALA A 87 19.53 1.23 17.44
N PRO A 88 20.78 1.38 16.98
CA PRO A 88 21.07 2.36 15.93
C PRO A 88 20.37 1.94 14.64
N PRO A 89 19.71 2.88 13.94
CA PRO A 89 19.06 2.58 12.67
C PRO A 89 20.11 2.23 11.61
N PRO A 90 19.85 1.26 10.72
CA PRO A 90 20.78 0.91 9.66
C PRO A 90 20.89 2.05 8.63
N ALA A 91 22.07 2.21 8.05
CA ALA A 91 22.33 3.25 7.05
C ALA A 91 21.43 3.10 5.81
N GLU A 92 21.05 1.88 5.48
CA GLU A 92 20.15 1.54 4.37
C GLU A 92 18.75 2.16 4.51
N LEU A 93 18.27 2.38 5.74
CA LEU A 93 16.99 3.02 6.00
C LEU A 93 16.92 4.41 5.35
N MET A 94 18.04 5.13 5.31
CA MET A 94 18.11 6.45 4.68
C MET A 94 17.76 6.45 3.20
N LYS A 95 18.02 5.34 2.52
CA LYS A 95 17.81 5.16 1.07
C LYS A 95 16.50 4.48 0.73
N THR A 96 15.83 3.91 1.73
CA THR A 96 14.58 3.17 1.57
C THR A 96 13.45 4.13 1.17
N GLY A 97 12.78 3.89 0.06
CA GLY A 97 11.64 4.66 -0.42
C GLY A 97 10.34 3.87 -0.38
N ILE A 98 9.24 4.51 -0.78
CA ILE A 98 7.92 3.88 -0.85
C ILE A 98 7.93 2.68 -1.81
N ALA A 99 8.65 2.78 -2.93
CA ALA A 99 8.77 1.67 -3.88
C ALA A 99 9.43 0.43 -3.27
N ASP A 100 10.37 0.61 -2.34
CA ASP A 100 11.01 -0.50 -1.64
C ASP A 100 10.05 -1.21 -0.70
N TYR A 101 9.25 -0.45 0.05
CA TYR A 101 8.21 -1.01 0.92
C TYR A 101 7.12 -1.74 0.13
N VAL A 102 6.71 -1.17 -1.01
CA VAL A 102 5.76 -1.83 -1.92
C VAL A 102 6.32 -3.16 -2.42
N ALA A 103 7.59 -3.20 -2.82
CA ALA A 103 8.23 -4.42 -3.33
C ALA A 103 8.32 -5.52 -2.25
N ASP A 104 8.59 -5.15 -0.99
CA ASP A 104 8.61 -6.11 0.12
C ASP A 104 7.23 -6.75 0.33
N VAL A 105 6.18 -5.93 0.40
CA VAL A 105 4.80 -6.43 0.59
C VAL A 105 4.32 -7.20 -0.64
N GLU A 106 4.66 -6.76 -1.85
CA GLU A 106 4.35 -7.47 -3.09
C GLU A 106 4.93 -8.90 -3.07
N LYS A 107 6.17 -9.06 -2.62
CA LYS A 107 6.82 -10.37 -2.46
C LYS A 107 6.05 -11.27 -1.48
N GLU A 108 5.62 -10.72 -0.35
CA GLU A 108 4.79 -11.44 0.64
C GLU A 108 3.45 -11.87 0.03
N ILE A 109 2.78 -10.98 -0.70
CA ILE A 109 1.52 -11.28 -1.39
C ILE A 109 1.70 -12.40 -2.40
N LEU A 110 2.71 -12.30 -3.25
CA LEU A 110 2.97 -13.31 -4.28
C LEU A 110 3.27 -14.69 -3.69
N ALA A 111 3.90 -14.75 -2.52
CA ALA A 111 4.14 -15.99 -1.80
C ALA A 111 2.87 -16.66 -1.26
N THR A 112 1.74 -15.94 -1.17
CA THR A 112 0.47 -16.53 -0.73
C THR A 112 -0.23 -17.37 -1.81
N ASN A 113 0.18 -17.24 -3.08
CA ASN A 113 -0.49 -17.81 -4.25
C ASN A 113 -1.98 -17.43 -4.34
N ASP A 114 -2.36 -16.29 -3.78
CA ASP A 114 -3.72 -15.76 -3.72
C ASP A 114 -3.76 -14.25 -3.96
N LYS A 115 -4.94 -13.72 -4.28
CA LYS A 115 -5.21 -12.28 -4.17
C LYS A 115 -5.77 -12.00 -2.78
N PRO A 116 -4.98 -11.42 -1.87
CA PRO A 116 -5.45 -11.14 -0.52
C PRO A 116 -6.36 -9.92 -0.49
N ILE A 117 -7.02 -9.73 0.63
CA ILE A 117 -7.55 -8.44 1.04
C ILE A 117 -6.39 -7.67 1.68
N VAL A 118 -6.10 -6.47 1.20
CA VAL A 118 -5.02 -5.64 1.71
C VAL A 118 -5.61 -4.54 2.59
N ILE A 119 -5.20 -4.50 3.84
CA ILE A 119 -5.61 -3.49 4.83
C ILE A 119 -4.38 -2.65 5.17
N GLY A 120 -4.44 -1.34 5.00
CA GLY A 120 -3.30 -0.47 5.30
C GLY A 120 -3.69 0.72 6.17
N HIS A 121 -2.86 1.02 7.16
CA HIS A 121 -2.99 2.20 8.00
C HIS A 121 -1.94 3.25 7.63
N SER A 122 -2.34 4.51 7.50
CA SER A 122 -1.44 5.64 7.25
C SER A 122 -0.55 5.39 6.01
N MET A 123 0.78 5.36 6.11
CA MET A 123 1.70 4.97 5.02
C MET A 123 1.35 3.59 4.45
N GLY A 124 0.98 2.62 5.30
CA GLY A 124 0.48 1.32 4.85
C GLY A 124 -0.77 1.43 3.99
N GLY A 125 -1.63 2.44 4.23
CA GLY A 125 -2.77 2.76 3.39
C GLY A 125 -2.39 3.29 2.01
N LEU A 126 -1.28 4.01 1.87
CA LEU A 126 -0.72 4.38 0.57
C LEU A 126 -0.13 3.16 -0.15
N ILE A 127 0.59 2.30 0.58
CA ILE A 127 1.12 1.05 0.02
C ILE A 127 -0.03 0.16 -0.49
N ALA A 128 -1.13 0.07 0.27
CA ALA A 128 -2.33 -0.66 -0.15
C ALA A 128 -2.95 -0.11 -1.44
N GLN A 129 -2.99 1.22 -1.62
CA GLN A 129 -3.45 1.87 -2.87
C GLN A 129 -2.55 1.47 -4.05
N LEU A 130 -1.22 1.49 -3.87
CA LEU A 130 -0.25 1.12 -4.91
C LEU A 130 -0.37 -0.35 -5.30
N LEU A 131 -0.55 -1.24 -4.33
CA LEU A 131 -0.75 -2.68 -4.56
C LEU A 131 -2.09 -2.96 -5.25
N ALA A 132 -3.16 -2.25 -4.87
CA ALA A 132 -4.46 -2.35 -5.54
C ALA A 132 -4.38 -1.90 -7.01
N ALA A 133 -3.67 -0.80 -7.31
CA ALA A 133 -3.43 -0.34 -8.68
C ALA A 133 -2.56 -1.29 -9.51
N LYS A 134 -1.75 -2.12 -8.87
CA LYS A 134 -1.01 -3.25 -9.50
C LYS A 134 -1.89 -4.48 -9.73
N GLY A 135 -3.15 -4.48 -9.29
CA GLY A 135 -4.06 -5.63 -9.41
C GLY A 135 -3.76 -6.77 -8.44
N LEU A 136 -2.99 -6.50 -7.37
CA LEU A 136 -2.54 -7.50 -6.39
C LEU A 136 -3.50 -7.70 -5.22
N ALA A 137 -4.57 -6.91 -5.14
CA ALA A 137 -5.57 -6.99 -4.09
C ALA A 137 -6.92 -7.46 -4.63
N ARG A 138 -7.62 -8.31 -3.88
CA ARG A 138 -9.04 -8.69 -4.10
C ARG A 138 -9.97 -7.57 -3.61
N ALA A 139 -9.60 -6.92 -2.53
CA ALA A 139 -10.22 -5.72 -1.98
C ALA A 139 -9.14 -4.93 -1.20
N ALA A 140 -9.33 -3.64 -1.05
CA ALA A 140 -8.43 -2.78 -0.28
C ALA A 140 -9.19 -2.02 0.81
N VAL A 141 -8.62 -1.97 2.02
CA VAL A 141 -9.12 -1.18 3.14
C VAL A 141 -8.06 -0.15 3.51
N LEU A 142 -8.40 1.11 3.42
CA LEU A 142 -7.52 2.25 3.63
C LEU A 142 -7.93 2.96 4.92
N ILE A 143 -7.18 2.78 5.99
CA ILE A 143 -7.49 3.36 7.31
C ILE A 143 -6.61 4.58 7.52
N ALA A 144 -7.20 5.78 7.62
CA ALA A 144 -6.50 7.05 7.76
C ALA A 144 -5.28 7.16 6.81
N PRO A 145 -5.46 6.86 5.49
CA PRO A 145 -4.36 6.58 4.57
C PRO A 145 -3.53 7.82 4.26
N ALA A 146 -2.20 7.64 4.12
CA ALA A 146 -1.36 8.67 3.55
C ALA A 146 -1.74 8.95 2.08
N VAL A 147 -1.48 10.18 1.66
CA VAL A 147 -1.92 10.69 0.37
C VAL A 147 -1.09 10.15 -0.80
N PRO A 148 -1.72 9.78 -1.92
CA PRO A 148 -1.01 9.55 -3.17
C PRO A 148 -0.61 10.89 -3.82
N ARG A 149 0.35 10.84 -4.73
CA ARG A 149 0.72 11.99 -5.59
C ARG A 149 -0.51 12.63 -6.22
N GLY A 150 -0.57 13.96 -6.18
CA GLY A 150 -1.68 14.77 -6.72
C GLY A 150 -2.68 15.22 -5.65
N ILE A 151 -2.64 14.65 -4.44
CA ILE A 151 -3.42 15.12 -3.29
C ILE A 151 -2.46 15.80 -2.32
N SER A 152 -2.73 17.07 -1.98
CA SER A 152 -1.90 17.81 -1.01
C SER A 152 -2.04 17.22 0.40
N PRO A 153 -0.93 16.91 1.11
CA PRO A 153 -0.96 16.48 2.50
C PRO A 153 -1.14 17.65 3.47
N LEU A 154 -1.14 18.88 2.98
CA LEU A 154 -1.14 20.06 3.82
C LEU A 154 -2.49 20.27 4.52
N SER A 155 -2.44 20.31 5.85
CA SER A 155 -3.53 20.72 6.72
C SER A 155 -2.96 21.57 7.86
N TRP A 156 -3.79 22.43 8.48
CA TRP A 156 -3.33 23.22 9.62
C TRP A 156 -2.82 22.37 10.78
N THR A 157 -3.50 21.26 11.06
CA THR A 157 -3.10 20.32 12.11
C THR A 157 -1.82 19.58 11.73
N GLY A 158 -1.65 19.21 10.45
CA GLY A 158 -0.43 18.61 9.93
C GLY A 158 0.77 19.56 10.01
N ILE A 159 0.58 20.84 9.68
CA ILE A 159 1.62 21.88 9.83
C ILE A 159 2.02 22.02 11.30
N LYS A 160 1.04 22.06 12.22
CA LYS A 160 1.32 22.12 13.66
C LYS A 160 2.04 20.86 14.14
N SER A 161 1.69 19.69 13.64
CA SER A 161 2.41 18.43 13.92
C SER A 161 3.87 18.50 13.47
N ALA A 162 4.13 18.99 12.26
CA ALA A 162 5.47 19.21 11.75
C ALA A 162 6.25 20.21 12.61
N TRP A 163 5.61 21.30 13.03
CA TRP A 163 6.20 22.29 13.93
C TRP A 163 6.57 21.69 15.30
N MET A 164 5.73 20.84 15.88
CA MET A 164 6.03 20.18 17.16
C MET A 164 7.20 19.18 17.05
N ASN A 165 7.45 18.68 15.83
CA ASN A 165 8.61 17.84 15.53
C ASN A 165 9.77 18.62 14.89
N ARG A 166 9.76 19.99 14.92
CA ARG A 166 10.72 20.87 14.24
C ARG A 166 12.18 20.66 14.64
N GLN A 167 12.46 20.12 15.82
CA GLN A 167 13.82 19.76 16.23
C GLN A 167 14.48 18.77 15.28
N ARG A 168 13.67 18.12 14.42
CA ARG A 168 14.10 17.19 13.40
C ARG A 168 13.97 17.75 11.97
N LEU A 169 13.44 19.00 11.82
CA LEU A 169 13.43 19.68 10.53
C LEU A 169 14.86 20.04 10.14
N GLY A 170 15.28 19.62 8.96
CA GLY A 170 16.67 19.79 8.48
C GLY A 170 17.56 18.56 8.61
N HIS A 171 17.13 17.55 9.37
CA HIS A 171 17.84 16.27 9.52
C HIS A 171 17.43 15.24 8.44
N TRP A 172 17.24 15.69 7.20
CA TRP A 172 16.90 14.82 6.06
C TRP A 172 17.97 13.79 5.71
N ARG A 173 19.13 13.89 6.39
CA ARG A 173 20.26 12.95 6.27
C ARG A 173 20.34 11.99 7.45
N GLU A 174 19.34 11.96 8.30
CA GLU A 174 19.25 11.07 9.46
C GLU A 174 17.91 10.35 9.46
N PRO A 175 17.83 9.12 9.97
CA PRO A 175 16.57 8.43 10.17
C PRO A 175 15.62 9.26 11.04
N LEU A 176 14.36 9.30 10.64
CA LEU A 176 13.36 10.10 11.33
C LEU A 176 12.86 9.36 12.58
N ARG A 177 12.70 10.12 13.65
CA ARG A 177 12.07 9.67 14.89
C ARG A 177 11.20 10.81 15.43
N PRO A 178 9.89 10.60 15.70
CA PRO A 178 9.09 11.64 16.31
C PRO A 178 9.54 11.92 17.75
N THR A 179 9.23 13.12 18.25
CA THR A 179 9.31 13.40 19.68
C THR A 179 8.06 12.86 20.37
N PHE A 180 8.13 12.55 21.67
CA PHE A 180 6.94 12.14 22.41
C PHE A 180 5.84 13.20 22.35
N ALA A 181 6.18 14.46 22.55
CA ALA A 181 5.22 15.57 22.48
C ALA A 181 4.57 15.68 21.07
N GLY A 182 5.36 15.48 20.01
CA GLY A 182 4.86 15.48 18.64
C GLY A 182 3.91 14.31 18.37
N ALA A 183 4.28 13.10 18.78
CA ALA A 183 3.43 11.92 18.64
C ALA A 183 2.16 12.02 19.49
N ALA A 184 2.28 12.44 20.76
CA ALA A 184 1.15 12.64 21.65
C ALA A 184 0.16 13.68 21.12
N TYR A 185 0.65 14.73 20.45
CA TYR A 185 -0.23 15.73 19.81
C TYR A 185 -0.87 15.18 18.53
N SER A 186 -0.10 14.56 17.66
CA SER A 186 -0.51 14.28 16.28
C SER A 186 -1.31 13.00 16.13
N SER A 187 -0.82 11.90 16.71
CA SER A 187 -1.37 10.56 16.44
C SER A 187 -1.91 9.84 17.67
N LEU A 188 -1.47 10.20 18.88
CA LEU A 188 -1.80 9.43 20.08
C LEU A 188 -2.70 10.20 21.06
N HIS A 189 -3.26 11.36 20.66
CA HIS A 189 -3.93 12.27 21.61
C HIS A 189 -5.23 11.74 22.21
N LEU A 190 -5.85 10.72 21.61
CA LEU A 190 -7.04 10.06 22.17
C LEU A 190 -6.73 8.83 23.00
N LEU A 191 -5.45 8.38 23.07
CA LEU A 191 -5.06 7.35 24.01
C LEU A 191 -4.94 7.94 25.43
N ALA A 192 -5.18 7.08 26.45
CA ALA A 192 -4.88 7.43 27.84
C ALA A 192 -3.38 7.74 28.03
N PRO A 193 -2.99 8.58 29.00
CA PRO A 193 -1.59 8.99 29.17
C PRO A 193 -0.61 7.81 29.26
N GLU A 194 -0.91 6.82 30.05
CA GLU A 194 -0.08 5.62 30.26
C GLU A 194 0.02 4.80 28.98
N GLU A 195 -1.06 4.74 28.21
CA GLU A 195 -1.10 4.04 26.93
C GLU A 195 -0.26 4.77 25.88
N ARG A 196 -0.26 6.11 25.86
CA ARG A 196 0.61 6.90 24.95
C ARG A 196 2.07 6.58 25.18
N GLU A 197 2.50 6.52 26.44
CA GLU A 197 3.90 6.22 26.78
C GLU A 197 4.25 4.80 26.35
N ARG A 198 3.39 3.84 26.61
CA ARG A 198 3.56 2.44 26.23
C ARG A 198 3.67 2.28 24.71
N VAL A 199 2.77 2.91 23.96
CA VAL A 199 2.74 2.85 22.50
C VAL A 199 3.96 3.58 21.91
N PHE A 200 4.30 4.76 22.42
CA PHE A 200 5.47 5.51 21.96
C PHE A 200 6.78 4.78 22.24
N GLY A 201 6.87 4.05 23.35
CA GLY A 201 8.03 3.22 23.68
C GLY A 201 8.29 2.09 22.69
N ARG A 202 7.28 1.71 21.89
CA ARG A 202 7.38 0.70 20.83
C ARG A 202 7.63 1.30 19.42
N PHE A 203 7.73 2.63 19.30
CA PHE A 203 8.02 3.25 18.02
C PHE A 203 9.42 2.88 17.52
N THR A 204 9.59 2.91 16.22
CA THR A 204 10.86 2.72 15.53
C THR A 204 11.24 3.94 14.70
N TYR A 205 12.35 3.87 14.01
CA TYR A 205 12.77 4.90 13.05
C TYR A 205 12.03 4.76 11.73
N GLU A 206 11.97 5.89 10.99
CA GLU A 206 11.44 5.90 9.63
C GLU A 206 12.44 6.51 8.64
N SER A 207 12.31 6.10 7.39
CA SER A 207 13.09 6.63 6.29
C SER A 207 12.75 8.09 6.00
N PRO A 208 13.74 8.99 5.99
CA PRO A 208 13.52 10.37 5.54
C PRO A 208 13.14 10.43 4.06
N ARG A 209 13.62 9.47 3.25
CA ARG A 209 13.25 9.39 1.84
C ARG A 209 11.77 9.03 1.68
N ALA A 210 11.28 7.99 2.32
CA ALA A 210 9.87 7.59 2.26
C ALA A 210 8.94 8.71 2.75
N ALA A 211 9.30 9.36 3.87
CA ALA A 211 8.57 10.50 4.39
C ALA A 211 8.57 11.69 3.42
N GLY A 212 9.70 11.96 2.78
CA GLY A 212 9.85 13.00 1.75
C GLY A 212 9.02 12.72 0.50
N GLU A 213 9.01 11.47 0.02
CA GLU A 213 8.22 11.04 -1.14
C GLU A 213 6.72 11.23 -0.91
N ILE A 214 6.23 11.11 0.33
CA ILE A 214 4.83 11.37 0.70
C ILE A 214 4.58 12.86 0.88
N SER A 215 5.40 13.54 1.68
CA SER A 215 5.15 14.92 2.11
C SER A 215 5.42 15.93 1.00
N PHE A 216 6.40 15.65 0.16
CA PHE A 216 6.88 16.51 -0.92
C PHE A 216 6.87 15.78 -2.26
N TRP A 217 5.82 15.03 -2.52
CA TRP A 217 5.65 14.19 -3.71
C TRP A 217 5.88 14.95 -5.04
N PHE A 218 5.73 16.26 -5.06
CA PHE A 218 5.97 17.08 -6.26
C PHE A 218 7.46 17.19 -6.62
N PHE A 219 8.39 16.99 -5.66
CA PHE A 219 9.83 16.90 -5.92
C PHE A 219 10.30 15.48 -6.24
N ASP A 220 9.50 14.46 -5.96
CA ASP A 220 9.84 13.08 -6.27
C ASP A 220 9.74 12.82 -7.78
N ARG A 221 10.91 12.75 -8.44
CA ARG A 221 11.00 12.48 -9.88
C ARG A 221 10.61 11.06 -10.25
N GLN A 222 10.78 10.10 -9.32
CA GLN A 222 10.42 8.70 -9.55
C GLN A 222 8.91 8.47 -9.45
N ARG A 223 8.17 9.47 -8.94
CA ARG A 223 6.71 9.39 -8.76
C ARG A 223 6.28 8.19 -7.93
N SER A 224 7.08 7.86 -6.90
CA SER A 224 6.94 6.64 -6.07
C SER A 224 5.58 6.50 -5.39
N THR A 225 4.89 7.64 -5.15
CA THR A 225 3.55 7.70 -4.56
C THR A 225 2.42 7.88 -5.58
N ALA A 226 2.73 7.80 -6.89
CA ALA A 226 1.73 7.97 -7.94
C ALA A 226 0.83 6.73 -8.04
N VAL A 227 -0.45 6.92 -7.78
CA VAL A 227 -1.47 5.88 -7.91
C VAL A 227 -2.34 6.20 -9.12
N ASP A 228 -2.36 5.30 -10.08
CA ASP A 228 -3.30 5.32 -11.20
C ASP A 228 -4.65 4.76 -10.71
N GLY A 229 -5.60 5.67 -10.47
CA GLY A 229 -6.91 5.32 -9.92
C GLY A 229 -7.75 4.43 -10.84
N ASP A 230 -7.60 4.60 -12.14
CA ASP A 230 -8.38 3.83 -13.14
C ASP A 230 -7.95 2.35 -13.19
N ARG A 231 -6.74 2.05 -12.69
CA ARG A 231 -6.26 0.68 -12.56
C ARG A 231 -6.75 -0.03 -11.29
N ILE A 232 -7.35 0.69 -10.34
CA ILE A 232 -7.96 0.07 -9.17
C ILE A 232 -9.36 -0.42 -9.55
N THR A 233 -9.48 -1.72 -9.75
CA THR A 233 -10.73 -2.38 -10.16
C THR A 233 -11.39 -3.17 -9.03
N CYS A 234 -10.67 -3.39 -7.93
CA CYS A 234 -11.21 -4.06 -6.75
C CYS A 234 -11.99 -3.08 -5.86
N PRO A 235 -12.95 -3.57 -5.05
CA PRO A 235 -13.62 -2.75 -4.06
C PRO A 235 -12.63 -2.10 -3.07
N VAL A 236 -12.86 -0.83 -2.74
CA VAL A 236 -12.06 -0.06 -1.79
C VAL A 236 -12.94 0.44 -0.66
N LEU A 237 -12.51 0.25 0.59
CA LEU A 237 -13.07 0.92 1.76
C LEU A 237 -12.10 1.98 2.24
N THR A 238 -12.52 3.24 2.26
CA THR A 238 -11.73 4.36 2.72
C THR A 238 -12.28 4.86 4.06
N ILE A 239 -11.49 4.75 5.11
CA ILE A 239 -11.87 5.08 6.49
C ILE A 239 -11.14 6.33 6.96
N ALA A 240 -11.91 7.32 7.43
CA ALA A 240 -11.41 8.51 8.07
C ALA A 240 -11.70 8.48 9.59
N ALA A 241 -10.81 9.10 10.36
CA ALA A 241 -11.00 9.37 11.78
C ALA A 241 -11.29 10.87 11.95
N ALA A 242 -12.41 11.21 12.60
CA ALA A 242 -12.91 12.59 12.66
C ALA A 242 -11.96 13.57 13.33
N GLU A 243 -11.15 13.08 14.27
CA GLU A 243 -10.20 13.90 15.04
C GLU A 243 -8.74 13.69 14.61
N ASP A 244 -8.53 13.11 13.41
CA ASP A 244 -7.19 12.91 12.86
C ASP A 244 -6.51 14.25 12.56
N ARG A 245 -5.38 14.49 13.22
CA ARG A 245 -4.56 15.71 13.06
C ARG A 245 -3.47 15.58 12.02
N LEU A 246 -3.19 14.37 11.52
CA LEU A 246 -2.22 14.12 10.46
C LEU A 246 -2.89 14.04 9.09
N VAL A 247 -3.92 13.25 8.97
CA VAL A 247 -4.68 13.06 7.73
C VAL A 247 -6.17 13.30 8.00
N PRO A 248 -6.58 14.55 8.16
CA PRO A 248 -7.97 14.87 8.51
C PRO A 248 -8.97 14.39 7.47
N PRO A 249 -10.26 14.21 7.85
CA PRO A 249 -11.31 13.68 6.98
C PRO A 249 -11.41 14.36 5.63
N SER A 250 -11.14 15.67 5.55
CA SER A 250 -11.15 16.42 4.30
C SER A 250 -10.12 15.95 3.29
N ILE A 251 -8.98 15.43 3.76
CA ILE A 251 -7.93 14.83 2.91
C ILE A 251 -8.34 13.39 2.54
N VAL A 252 -8.80 12.59 3.50
CA VAL A 252 -9.25 11.21 3.25
C VAL A 252 -10.39 11.18 2.24
N ARG A 253 -11.30 12.16 2.30
CA ARG A 253 -12.40 12.31 1.33
C ARG A 253 -11.90 12.54 -0.09
N LYS A 254 -10.81 13.31 -0.29
CA LYS A 254 -10.18 13.47 -1.61
C LYS A 254 -9.57 12.16 -2.13
N ILE A 255 -9.08 11.30 -1.23
CA ILE A 255 -8.59 9.96 -1.62
C ILE A 255 -9.77 9.09 -2.05
N HIS A 256 -10.87 9.08 -1.29
CA HIS A 256 -12.12 8.42 -1.70
C HIS A 256 -12.60 8.92 -3.07
N ASP A 257 -12.65 10.25 -3.27
CA ASP A 257 -13.10 10.86 -4.52
C ASP A 257 -12.27 10.45 -5.73
N LYS A 258 -10.96 10.25 -5.53
CA LYS A 258 -10.06 9.75 -6.56
C LYS A 258 -10.44 8.35 -7.05
N TYR A 259 -11.03 7.53 -6.20
CA TYR A 259 -11.42 6.14 -6.47
C TYR A 259 -12.92 5.92 -6.36
N ARG A 260 -13.75 6.97 -6.51
CA ARG A 260 -15.20 6.94 -6.23
C ARG A 260 -15.96 5.82 -6.95
N HIS A 261 -15.48 5.38 -8.11
CA HIS A 261 -16.11 4.32 -8.90
C HIS A 261 -16.06 2.94 -8.23
N VAL A 262 -15.13 2.72 -7.30
CA VAL A 262 -14.96 1.47 -6.52
C VAL A 262 -14.90 1.70 -5.01
N SER A 263 -14.88 2.96 -4.55
CA SER A 263 -14.62 3.29 -3.15
C SER A 263 -15.91 3.52 -2.37
N THR A 264 -15.97 2.96 -1.16
CA THR A 264 -16.94 3.25 -0.10
C THR A 264 -16.23 4.11 0.95
N TYR A 265 -16.85 5.20 1.40
CA TYR A 265 -16.32 6.07 2.46
C TYR A 265 -17.00 5.80 3.79
N ARG A 266 -16.22 5.78 4.87
CA ARG A 266 -16.69 5.74 6.26
C ARG A 266 -15.89 6.73 7.10
N GLU A 267 -16.56 7.38 8.05
CA GLU A 267 -15.93 8.30 8.99
C GLU A 267 -16.34 7.92 10.41
N PHE A 268 -15.37 7.83 11.32
CA PHE A 268 -15.59 7.46 12.70
C PHE A 268 -15.32 8.64 13.63
N ASN A 269 -16.36 9.04 14.37
CA ASN A 269 -16.24 10.04 15.43
C ASN A 269 -15.49 9.48 16.64
N ASN A 270 -14.86 10.35 17.42
CA ASN A 270 -14.08 10.03 18.61
C ASN A 270 -12.88 9.10 18.31
N HIS A 271 -12.32 9.24 17.11
CA HIS A 271 -11.10 8.58 16.70
C HIS A 271 -10.12 9.58 16.09
N ALA A 272 -8.83 9.39 16.40
CA ALA A 272 -7.71 10.12 15.85
C ALA A 272 -6.89 9.26 14.87
N HIS A 273 -5.66 9.67 14.59
CA HIS A 273 -4.84 8.95 13.59
C HIS A 273 -4.56 7.49 13.95
N PHE A 274 -4.41 7.19 15.26
CA PHE A 274 -4.12 5.81 15.72
C PHE A 274 -5.39 4.98 15.95
N ILE A 275 -6.44 5.25 15.16
CA ILE A 275 -7.77 4.61 15.17
C ILE A 275 -7.73 3.07 15.30
N ILE A 276 -6.65 2.43 14.86
CA ILE A 276 -6.49 0.97 14.90
C ILE A 276 -6.24 0.40 16.30
N ALA A 277 -5.95 1.26 17.29
CA ALA A 277 -5.68 0.83 18.66
C ALA A 277 -6.31 1.77 19.71
N GLU A 278 -7.12 2.74 19.32
CA GLU A 278 -7.86 3.61 20.21
C GLU A 278 -9.10 2.91 20.79
N LEU A 279 -9.62 3.43 21.89
CA LEU A 279 -10.86 2.92 22.50
C LEU A 279 -11.99 2.90 21.45
N GLY A 280 -12.61 1.74 21.25
CA GLY A 280 -13.67 1.54 20.26
C GLY A 280 -13.18 1.06 18.90
N TRP A 281 -11.90 0.69 18.76
CA TRP A 281 -11.34 0.10 17.54
C TRP A 281 -12.13 -1.13 17.04
N GLU A 282 -12.81 -1.84 17.95
CA GLU A 282 -13.64 -3.01 17.61
C GLU A 282 -14.82 -2.63 16.69
N LYS A 283 -15.34 -1.41 16.83
CA LYS A 283 -16.41 -0.92 15.94
C LYS A 283 -15.89 -0.73 14.54
N VAL A 284 -14.66 -0.24 14.41
CA VAL A 284 -13.99 -0.08 13.12
C VAL A 284 -13.71 -1.43 12.48
N ALA A 285 -13.18 -2.38 13.24
CA ALA A 285 -12.90 -3.74 12.78
C ALA A 285 -14.20 -4.46 12.33
N ARG A 286 -15.29 -4.29 13.07
CA ARG A 286 -16.61 -4.85 12.72
C ARG A 286 -17.16 -4.24 11.43
N GLU A 287 -17.07 -2.94 11.24
CA GLU A 287 -17.50 -2.28 10.00
C GLU A 287 -16.71 -2.79 8.80
N ILE A 288 -15.39 -2.97 8.95
CA ILE A 288 -14.55 -3.58 7.93
C ILE A 288 -15.04 -4.99 7.61
N GLU A 289 -15.30 -5.82 8.63
CA GLU A 289 -15.79 -7.19 8.43
C GLU A 289 -17.12 -7.22 7.69
N ILE A 290 -18.09 -6.40 8.09
CA ILE A 290 -19.40 -6.29 7.43
C ILE A 290 -19.22 -5.91 5.96
N TRP A 291 -18.42 -4.87 5.70
CA TRP A 291 -18.15 -4.40 4.33
C TRP A 291 -17.46 -5.48 3.49
N LEU A 292 -16.50 -6.21 4.06
CA LEU A 292 -15.82 -7.32 3.37
C LEU A 292 -16.82 -8.42 2.98
N ARG A 293 -17.71 -8.83 3.88
CA ARG A 293 -18.76 -9.82 3.57
C ARG A 293 -19.65 -9.39 2.42
N GLU A 294 -20.03 -8.10 2.39
CA GLU A 294 -20.87 -7.53 1.32
C GLU A 294 -20.17 -7.48 -0.03
N LYS A 295 -18.87 -7.17 -0.05
CA LYS A 295 -18.12 -6.89 -1.27
C LYS A 295 -17.34 -8.07 -1.84
N THR A 296 -16.96 -9.02 -1.00
CA THR A 296 -16.14 -10.17 -1.43
C THR A 296 -16.91 -11.48 -1.49
N GLY A 297 -18.16 -11.50 -1.02
CA GLY A 297 -19.02 -12.69 -1.05
C GLY A 297 -18.59 -13.78 -0.05
N ASP A 298 -17.74 -13.47 0.90
CA ASP A 298 -17.17 -14.43 1.85
C ASP A 298 -18.13 -14.76 3.03
N GLY A 299 -19.41 -14.57 2.86
CA GLY A 299 -20.46 -14.76 3.88
C GLY A 299 -21.53 -15.80 3.55
N GLN A 300 -21.36 -16.56 2.46
CA GLN A 300 -22.30 -17.65 2.10
C GLN A 300 -21.69 -19.01 2.38
#